data_2b9125a1fddcf580d3138478524d13c4
#
_entry.id   2b9125a1fddcf580d3138478524d13c4
#
_cell.length_a   1.000
_cell.length_b   1.000
_cell.length_c   1.000
_cell.angle_alpha   90.00
_cell.angle_beta   90.00
_cell.angle_gamma   90.00
#
_symmetry.space_group_name_H-M   'P 1'
#
loop_
_entity.id
_entity.type
_entity.pdbx_description
1 polymer ?
#
loop_
_entity_poly.entity_id
_entity_poly.type
_entity_poly.pdbx_seq_one_letter_code
_entity_poly.pdbx_strand_id
1 'polypeptide(L)'
;KSIILTAKEKICFQERTECNPEQCPYAKGHFDRINDAIYDLLTREESFTRSKIEEYALKHQVCPFEFGLDLSLFADGIIGDYNYLFDPHVYLKRFFGDGSQGNYVFLIDEAHNLLERGREMYSAPLRKEDLLELKREIKQTIMSEMEETAFKKRDKDEISGQMTLEMTDASKQLPQVSIPEESDGTDSLYIKGHKLKKS
;
A
#
# COMPACT_ATOMS: atom_id res chain seq x y z
N LYS A 1 -4.48 30.67 -3.64
CA LYS A 1 -3.18 30.00 -3.48
C LYS A 1 -3.13 28.75 -4.36
N SER A 2 -1.94 28.39 -4.84
CA SER A 2 -1.74 27.19 -5.66
C SER A 2 -0.63 26.32 -5.12
N ILE A 3 -0.74 24.99 -5.34
CA ILE A 3 0.25 24.02 -4.93
C ILE A 3 0.59 23.07 -6.07
N ILE A 4 1.86 22.68 -6.13
CA ILE A 4 2.36 21.61 -7.02
C ILE A 4 2.69 20.40 -6.16
N LEU A 5 1.88 19.35 -6.25
CA LEU A 5 2.13 18.10 -5.57
C LEU A 5 3.22 17.30 -6.28
N THR A 6 4.22 16.91 -5.54
CA THR A 6 5.35 16.12 -6.04
C THR A 6 5.30 14.72 -5.43
N ALA A 7 5.55 13.71 -6.25
CA ALA A 7 5.60 12.32 -5.79
C ALA A 7 6.64 12.13 -4.67
N LYS A 8 6.32 11.25 -3.74
CA LYS A 8 7.09 11.01 -2.51
C LYS A 8 8.57 10.72 -2.78
N GLU A 9 8.83 9.88 -3.76
CA GLU A 9 10.18 9.47 -4.15
C GLU A 9 11.02 10.63 -4.71
N LYS A 10 10.34 11.65 -5.24
CA LYS A 10 11.00 12.82 -5.85
C LYS A 10 11.26 13.96 -4.86
N ILE A 11 10.49 14.03 -3.76
CA ILE A 11 10.60 15.13 -2.78
C ILE A 11 11.19 14.67 -1.45
N CYS A 12 11.31 13.37 -1.21
CA CYS A 12 11.89 12.83 0.01
C CYS A 12 13.37 13.23 0.15
N PHE A 13 13.77 13.68 1.34
CA PHE A 13 15.16 14.03 1.64
C PHE A 13 16.04 12.81 1.94
N GLN A 14 15.43 11.63 2.11
CA GLN A 14 16.16 10.39 2.36
C GLN A 14 16.42 9.65 1.05
N GLU A 15 17.54 8.97 0.94
CA GLU A 15 17.87 8.10 -0.21
C GLU A 15 16.87 6.93 -0.35
N ARG A 16 16.39 6.44 0.80
CA ARG A 16 15.32 5.43 0.86
C ARG A 16 14.11 6.01 1.57
N THR A 17 12.93 5.81 1.00
CA THR A 17 11.65 6.30 1.54
C THR A 17 11.17 5.44 2.72
N GLU A 18 11.96 5.37 3.78
CA GLU A 18 11.58 4.68 5.02
C GLU A 18 10.91 5.65 5.99
N CYS A 19 9.57 5.66 5.99
CA CYS A 19 8.77 6.63 6.75
C CYS A 19 8.51 6.18 8.20
N ASN A 20 9.56 5.68 8.86
CA ASN A 20 9.54 5.28 10.26
C ASN A 20 10.17 6.39 11.12
N PRO A 21 9.53 6.84 12.23
CA PRO A 21 10.09 7.83 13.14
C PRO A 21 11.45 7.46 13.74
N GLU A 22 11.80 6.17 13.77
CA GLU A 22 13.12 5.73 14.25
C GLU A 22 14.23 5.94 13.22
N GLN A 23 13.89 5.93 11.93
CA GLN A 23 14.83 5.97 10.81
C GLN A 23 14.80 7.31 10.07
N CYS A 24 13.66 8.00 10.07
CA CYS A 24 13.49 9.28 9.38
C CYS A 24 13.37 10.45 10.37
N PRO A 25 14.35 11.37 10.40
CA PRO A 25 14.33 12.53 11.30
C PRO A 25 13.18 13.50 10.99
N TYR A 26 12.68 13.51 9.76
CA TYR A 26 11.56 14.35 9.33
C TYR A 26 10.20 13.74 9.67
N ALA A 27 10.11 12.42 9.85
CA ALA A 27 8.92 11.76 10.36
C ALA A 27 8.81 11.87 11.88
N LYS A 28 9.97 11.82 12.57
CA LYS A 28 10.03 11.97 14.03
C LYS A 28 9.61 13.37 14.46
N GLY A 29 8.53 13.47 15.23
CA GLY A 29 7.97 14.73 15.72
C GLY A 29 7.36 15.62 14.62
N HIS A 30 7.00 15.04 13.47
CA HIS A 30 6.36 15.76 12.37
C HIS A 30 5.09 16.48 12.83
N PHE A 31 4.23 15.77 13.54
CA PHE A 31 2.93 16.31 14.00
C PHE A 31 3.05 17.44 15.03
N ASP A 32 4.17 17.52 15.74
CA ASP A 32 4.43 18.60 16.70
C ASP A 32 4.81 19.92 16.01
N ARG A 33 5.39 19.82 14.81
CA ARG A 33 5.97 20.98 14.10
C ARG A 33 5.21 21.39 12.84
N ILE A 34 4.32 20.54 12.34
CA ILE A 34 3.65 20.74 11.05
C ILE A 34 2.79 22.03 11.05
N ASN A 35 2.10 22.33 12.13
CA ASN A 35 1.24 23.50 12.21
C ASN A 35 2.02 24.81 12.08
N ASP A 36 3.20 24.89 12.71
CA ASP A 36 4.07 26.06 12.61
C ASP A 36 4.65 26.19 11.19
N ALA A 37 5.00 25.08 10.55
CA ALA A 37 5.46 25.05 9.17
C ALA A 37 4.37 25.52 8.20
N ILE A 38 3.14 25.04 8.35
CA ILE A 38 1.98 25.45 7.55
C ILE A 38 1.73 26.96 7.72
N TYR A 39 1.66 27.45 8.96
CA TYR A 39 1.43 28.85 9.25
C TYR A 39 2.49 29.75 8.64
N ASP A 40 3.77 29.39 8.80
CA ASP A 40 4.91 30.16 8.30
C ASP A 40 4.86 30.28 6.76
N LEU A 41 4.59 29.20 6.05
CA LEU A 41 4.51 29.20 4.58
C LEU A 41 3.24 29.89 4.08
N LEU A 42 2.07 29.62 4.67
CA LEU A 42 0.79 30.22 4.28
C LEU A 42 0.79 31.76 4.38
N THR A 43 1.50 32.31 5.37
CA THR A 43 1.54 33.75 5.60
C THR A 43 2.51 34.49 4.69
N ARG A 44 3.46 33.78 4.07
CA ARG A 44 4.54 34.40 3.30
C ARG A 44 4.48 34.13 1.81
N GLU A 45 3.85 33.02 1.40
CA GLU A 45 3.88 32.57 0.03
C GLU A 45 2.46 32.44 -0.55
N GLU A 46 2.33 32.74 -1.85
CA GLU A 46 1.10 32.57 -2.61
C GLU A 46 1.10 31.31 -3.47
N SER A 47 2.27 30.81 -3.82
CA SER A 47 2.46 29.62 -4.64
C SER A 47 3.39 28.62 -3.95
N PHE A 48 2.89 27.42 -3.71
CA PHE A 48 3.60 26.35 -3.00
C PHE A 48 4.28 25.43 -4.01
N THR A 49 5.37 25.92 -4.57
CA THR A 49 6.22 25.15 -5.49
C THR A 49 7.03 24.11 -4.73
N ARG A 50 7.54 23.09 -5.44
CA ARG A 50 8.41 22.08 -4.84
C ARG A 50 9.56 22.70 -4.04
N SER A 51 10.27 23.68 -4.60
CA SER A 51 11.41 24.33 -3.94
C SER A 51 11.01 25.05 -2.65
N LYS A 52 9.83 25.68 -2.61
CA LYS A 52 9.32 26.32 -1.40
C LYS A 52 8.93 25.29 -0.34
N ILE A 53 8.27 24.21 -0.73
CA ILE A 53 7.93 23.12 0.18
C ILE A 53 9.20 22.52 0.79
N GLU A 54 10.23 22.25 -0.03
CA GLU A 54 11.52 21.74 0.45
C GLU A 54 12.22 22.73 1.40
N GLU A 55 12.25 24.02 1.08
CA GLU A 55 12.86 25.07 1.90
C GLU A 55 12.23 25.12 3.31
N TYR A 56 10.90 25.21 3.37
CA TYR A 56 10.18 25.29 4.64
C TYR A 56 10.18 23.97 5.40
N ALA A 57 10.14 22.85 4.69
CA ALA A 57 10.23 21.53 5.30
C ALA A 57 11.59 21.31 5.99
N LEU A 58 12.67 21.76 5.39
CA LEU A 58 14.01 21.76 6.02
C LEU A 58 14.06 22.67 7.23
N LYS A 59 13.54 23.89 7.10
CA LYS A 59 13.52 24.89 8.17
C LYS A 59 12.81 24.38 9.44
N HIS A 60 11.69 23.72 9.25
CA HIS A 60 10.84 23.21 10.35
C HIS A 60 11.08 21.72 10.65
N GLN A 61 11.99 21.05 9.96
CA GLN A 61 12.30 19.62 10.11
C GLN A 61 11.05 18.72 10.01
N VAL A 62 10.19 18.96 9.02
CA VAL A 62 8.99 18.19 8.73
C VAL A 62 9.16 17.41 7.42
N CYS A 63 8.37 16.34 7.26
CA CYS A 63 8.36 15.57 6.01
C CYS A 63 7.84 16.43 4.85
N PRO A 64 8.61 16.69 3.78
CA PRO A 64 8.18 17.57 2.70
C PRO A 64 6.99 17.01 1.92
N PHE A 65 6.83 15.70 1.84
CA PHE A 65 5.71 15.06 1.17
C PHE A 65 4.40 15.25 1.95
N GLU A 66 4.39 14.91 3.24
CA GLU A 66 3.21 15.10 4.10
C GLU A 66 2.86 16.59 4.24
N PHE A 67 3.87 17.45 4.36
CA PHE A 67 3.71 18.89 4.39
C PHE A 67 3.00 19.42 3.14
N GLY A 68 3.40 18.95 1.95
CA GLY A 68 2.71 19.29 0.70
C GLY A 68 1.26 18.81 0.67
N LEU A 69 0.98 17.60 1.19
CA LEU A 69 -0.38 17.10 1.28
C LEU A 69 -1.24 17.92 2.26
N ASP A 70 -0.69 18.35 3.39
CA ASP A 70 -1.42 19.20 4.35
C ASP A 70 -1.68 20.59 3.78
N LEU A 71 -0.70 21.19 3.10
CA LEU A 71 -0.84 22.48 2.40
C LEU A 71 -1.90 22.45 1.31
N SER A 72 -2.13 21.30 0.68
CA SER A 72 -3.13 21.18 -0.38
C SER A 72 -4.56 21.49 0.10
N LEU A 73 -4.83 21.33 1.39
CA LEU A 73 -6.12 21.67 2.00
C LEU A 73 -6.40 23.19 2.04
N PHE A 74 -5.36 24.00 1.91
CA PHE A 74 -5.42 25.46 1.93
C PHE A 74 -5.22 26.09 0.55
N ALA A 75 -5.11 25.27 -0.49
CA ALA A 75 -4.91 25.72 -1.85
C ALA A 75 -6.22 25.77 -2.63
N ASP A 76 -6.41 26.83 -3.42
CA ASP A 76 -7.53 26.98 -4.36
C ASP A 76 -7.29 26.19 -5.66
N GLY A 77 -6.03 25.94 -6.01
CA GLY A 77 -5.61 25.17 -7.17
C GLY A 77 -4.52 24.17 -6.83
N ILE A 78 -4.73 22.93 -7.23
CA ILE A 78 -3.78 21.83 -7.03
C ILE A 78 -3.33 21.34 -8.41
N ILE A 79 -2.01 21.35 -8.62
CA ILE A 79 -1.37 20.80 -9.82
C ILE A 79 -0.67 19.50 -9.39
N GLY A 80 -0.96 18.41 -10.06
CA GLY A 80 -0.37 17.12 -9.70
C GLY A 80 -0.57 16.08 -10.79
N ASP A 81 -0.04 14.89 -10.55
CA ASP A 81 -0.25 13.73 -11.40
C ASP A 81 -1.71 13.26 -11.27
N TYR A 82 -2.32 12.84 -12.38
CA TYR A 82 -3.69 12.33 -12.38
C TYR A 82 -3.89 11.04 -11.53
N ASN A 83 -2.81 10.36 -11.14
CA ASN A 83 -2.87 9.26 -10.19
C ASN A 83 -3.45 9.72 -8.84
N TYR A 84 -3.20 10.96 -8.43
CA TYR A 84 -3.80 11.54 -7.23
C TYR A 84 -5.32 11.67 -7.28
N LEU A 85 -5.91 11.55 -8.47
CA LEU A 85 -7.36 11.59 -8.67
C LEU A 85 -7.94 10.19 -8.92
N PHE A 86 -7.27 9.36 -9.73
CA PHE A 86 -7.84 8.15 -10.29
C PHE A 86 -7.28 6.83 -9.74
N ASP A 87 -6.05 6.83 -9.22
CA ASP A 87 -5.42 5.60 -8.73
C ASP A 87 -5.96 5.22 -7.34
N PRO A 88 -6.59 4.04 -7.18
CA PRO A 88 -7.16 3.60 -5.91
C PRO A 88 -6.15 3.47 -4.77
N HIS A 89 -4.86 3.38 -5.06
CA HIS A 89 -3.80 3.23 -4.06
C HIS A 89 -3.24 4.57 -3.59
N VAL A 90 -3.26 5.60 -4.45
CA VAL A 90 -2.59 6.88 -4.17
C VAL A 90 -3.49 8.12 -4.25
N TYR A 91 -4.78 7.94 -4.59
CA TYR A 91 -5.71 9.09 -4.69
C TYR A 91 -5.78 9.90 -3.39
N LEU A 92 -6.08 11.17 -3.51
CA LEU A 92 -6.14 12.10 -2.38
C LEU A 92 -7.37 11.82 -1.48
N LYS A 93 -7.23 10.87 -0.57
CA LYS A 93 -8.28 10.48 0.39
C LYS A 93 -8.80 11.65 1.20
N ARG A 94 -7.96 12.66 1.45
CA ARG A 94 -8.31 13.89 2.17
C ARG A 94 -9.45 14.67 1.48
N PHE A 95 -9.59 14.54 0.15
CA PHE A 95 -10.63 15.19 -0.64
C PHE A 95 -11.77 14.26 -1.04
N PHE A 96 -11.46 12.96 -1.24
CA PHE A 96 -12.39 12.02 -1.90
C PHE A 96 -12.72 10.77 -1.06
N GLY A 97 -12.14 10.64 0.17
CA GLY A 97 -12.19 9.39 0.94
C GLY A 97 -13.55 9.03 1.54
N ASP A 98 -14.28 10.01 2.02
CA ASP A 98 -15.50 9.77 2.83
C ASP A 98 -16.80 10.03 2.07
N GLY A 99 -16.78 10.00 0.74
CA GLY A 99 -17.94 10.35 -0.09
C GLY A 99 -18.33 11.83 0.03
N SER A 100 -17.46 12.67 0.57
CA SER A 100 -17.65 14.12 0.61
C SER A 100 -17.74 14.65 -0.80
N GLN A 101 -18.87 15.24 -1.15
CA GLN A 101 -19.06 15.92 -2.42
C GLN A 101 -18.54 17.34 -2.28
N GLY A 102 -17.37 17.61 -2.86
CA GLY A 102 -16.86 18.96 -3.02
C GLY A 102 -17.19 19.51 -4.42
N ASN A 103 -17.24 20.82 -4.54
CA ASN A 103 -17.35 21.48 -5.83
C ASN A 103 -15.98 21.61 -6.48
N TYR A 104 -15.53 20.54 -7.15
CA TYR A 104 -14.23 20.51 -7.80
C TYR A 104 -14.37 20.62 -9.32
N VAL A 105 -13.42 21.31 -9.95
CA VAL A 105 -13.24 21.33 -11.40
C VAL A 105 -11.92 20.68 -11.73
N PHE A 106 -11.94 19.69 -12.61
CA PHE A 106 -10.74 18.96 -13.02
C PHE A 106 -10.34 19.34 -14.44
N LEU A 107 -9.10 19.79 -14.60
CA LEU A 107 -8.48 20.04 -15.90
C LEU A 107 -7.44 18.93 -16.12
N ILE A 108 -7.72 18.04 -17.04
CA ILE A 108 -6.89 16.85 -17.26
C ILE A 108 -6.19 17.00 -18.60
N ASP A 109 -4.87 17.14 -18.53
CA ASP A 109 -4.02 17.12 -19.70
C ASP A 109 -3.77 15.67 -20.16
N GLU A 110 -3.49 15.49 -21.46
CA GLU A 110 -3.23 14.18 -22.06
C GLU A 110 -4.30 13.11 -21.72
N ALA A 111 -5.57 13.52 -21.64
CA ALA A 111 -6.69 12.68 -21.22
C ALA A 111 -6.86 11.39 -22.05
N HIS A 112 -6.32 11.36 -23.27
CA HIS A 112 -6.33 10.15 -24.12
C HIS A 112 -5.56 8.98 -23.48
N ASN A 113 -4.59 9.25 -22.61
CA ASN A 113 -3.82 8.20 -21.90
C ASN A 113 -4.62 7.56 -20.76
N LEU A 114 -5.72 8.18 -20.32
CA LEU A 114 -6.49 7.66 -19.15
C LEU A 114 -7.09 6.28 -19.37
N LEU A 115 -7.39 5.89 -20.61
CA LEU A 115 -7.94 4.58 -20.90
C LEU A 115 -6.93 3.45 -20.59
N GLU A 116 -5.69 3.61 -21.04
CA GLU A 116 -4.63 2.63 -20.81
C GLU A 116 -4.20 2.64 -19.35
N ARG A 117 -4.00 3.84 -18.80
CA ARG A 117 -3.66 4.00 -17.39
C ARG A 117 -4.73 3.48 -16.45
N GLY A 118 -6.00 3.69 -16.76
CA GLY A 118 -7.10 3.14 -15.98
C GLY A 118 -7.09 1.59 -15.99
N ARG A 119 -6.77 0.99 -17.12
CA ARG A 119 -6.58 -0.47 -17.19
C ARG A 119 -5.44 -0.94 -16.30
N GLU A 120 -4.29 -0.27 -16.32
CA GLU A 120 -3.15 -0.59 -15.46
C GLU A 120 -3.49 -0.44 -13.98
N MET A 121 -4.10 0.69 -13.58
CA MET A 121 -4.46 0.99 -12.19
C MET A 121 -5.44 -0.01 -11.57
N TYR A 122 -6.35 -0.54 -12.39
CA TYR A 122 -7.41 -1.47 -11.94
C TYR A 122 -7.19 -2.91 -12.37
N SER A 123 -5.98 -3.25 -12.82
CA SER A 123 -5.60 -4.61 -13.20
C SER A 123 -4.54 -5.15 -12.27
N ALA A 124 -4.69 -6.40 -11.87
CA ALA A 124 -3.67 -7.13 -11.11
C ALA A 124 -3.31 -8.40 -11.89
N PRO A 125 -2.03 -8.60 -12.26
CA PRO A 125 -1.60 -9.83 -12.87
C PRO A 125 -1.53 -10.94 -11.82
N LEU A 126 -2.12 -12.09 -12.12
CA LEU A 126 -1.99 -13.31 -11.34
C LEU A 126 -1.20 -14.33 -12.14
N ARG A 127 0.03 -14.59 -11.76
CA ARG A 127 0.89 -15.56 -12.43
C ARG A 127 0.73 -16.93 -11.78
N LYS A 128 0.63 -17.97 -12.61
CA LYS A 128 0.53 -19.37 -12.15
C LYS A 128 1.77 -19.76 -11.33
N GLU A 129 2.95 -19.29 -11.74
CA GLU A 129 4.23 -19.56 -11.08
C GLU A 129 4.23 -19.04 -9.64
N ASP A 130 3.81 -17.80 -9.43
CA ASP A 130 3.76 -17.16 -8.12
C ASP A 130 2.83 -17.92 -7.15
N LEU A 131 1.70 -18.42 -7.69
CA LEU A 131 0.76 -19.24 -6.91
C LEU A 131 1.34 -20.62 -6.56
N LEU A 132 2.09 -21.22 -7.47
CA LEU A 132 2.73 -22.51 -7.22
C LEU A 132 3.87 -22.37 -6.20
N GLU A 133 4.61 -21.27 -6.24
CA GLU A 133 5.65 -20.95 -5.28
C GLU A 133 5.05 -20.71 -3.89
N LEU A 134 4.04 -19.86 -3.80
CA LEU A 134 3.29 -19.63 -2.55
C LEU A 134 2.72 -20.92 -1.97
N LYS A 135 2.18 -21.80 -2.82
CA LYS A 135 1.69 -23.13 -2.38
C LYS A 135 2.80 -23.99 -1.80
N ARG A 136 4.02 -23.94 -2.38
CA ARG A 136 5.18 -24.67 -1.85
C ARG A 136 5.62 -24.11 -0.51
N GLU A 137 5.72 -22.78 -0.40
CA GLU A 137 6.11 -22.10 0.85
C GLU A 137 5.13 -22.43 1.99
N ILE A 138 3.82 -22.27 1.74
CA ILE A 138 2.78 -22.61 2.73
C ILE A 138 2.91 -24.08 3.15
N LYS A 139 3.10 -25.00 2.19
CA LYS A 139 3.27 -26.41 2.51
C LYS A 139 4.51 -26.67 3.38
N GLN A 140 5.64 -26.03 3.09
CA GLN A 140 6.87 -26.15 3.87
C GLN A 140 6.68 -25.60 5.29
N THR A 141 6.04 -24.42 5.42
CA THR A 141 5.75 -23.82 6.73
C THR A 141 4.86 -24.73 7.58
N ILE A 142 3.76 -25.24 7.01
CA ILE A 142 2.88 -26.17 7.72
C ILE A 142 3.63 -27.43 8.14
N MET A 143 4.46 -28.00 7.30
CA MET A 143 5.26 -29.20 7.64
C MET A 143 6.24 -28.91 8.77
N SER A 144 6.95 -27.78 8.73
CA SER A 144 7.88 -27.40 9.81
C SER A 144 7.18 -27.17 11.15
N GLU A 145 6.00 -26.53 11.14
CA GLU A 145 5.20 -26.33 12.35
C GLU A 145 4.65 -27.67 12.92
N MET A 146 4.26 -28.59 12.03
CA MET A 146 3.82 -29.93 12.44
C MET A 146 4.97 -30.75 13.03
N GLU A 147 6.18 -30.66 12.47
CA GLU A 147 7.38 -31.33 13.01
C GLU A 147 7.76 -30.74 14.37
N GLU A 148 7.72 -29.43 14.53
CA GLU A 148 8.01 -28.77 15.81
C GLU A 148 6.98 -29.12 16.88
N THR A 149 5.69 -29.20 16.53
CA THR A 149 4.64 -29.61 17.46
C THR A 149 4.75 -31.08 17.81
N ALA A 150 5.13 -31.96 16.88
CA ALA A 150 5.36 -33.37 17.12
C ALA A 150 6.61 -33.59 17.99
N PHE A 151 7.66 -32.79 17.83
CA PHE A 151 8.84 -32.81 18.67
C PHE A 151 8.50 -32.40 20.11
N LYS A 152 7.80 -31.27 20.28
CA LYS A 152 7.34 -30.81 21.62
C LYS A 152 6.43 -31.81 22.33
N LYS A 153 5.66 -32.59 21.58
CA LYS A 153 4.81 -33.64 22.13
C LYS A 153 5.64 -34.84 22.58
N ARG A 154 6.65 -35.26 21.82
CA ARG A 154 7.57 -36.34 22.20
C ARG A 154 8.34 -36.02 23.47
N ASP A 155 8.88 -34.82 23.62
CA ASP A 155 9.57 -34.40 24.85
C ASP A 155 8.65 -34.41 26.06
N LYS A 156 7.35 -34.08 25.92
CA LYS A 156 6.38 -34.19 27.01
C LYS A 156 6.05 -35.63 27.39
N ASP A 157 5.95 -36.51 26.38
CA ASP A 157 5.62 -37.93 26.59
C ASP A 157 6.81 -38.70 27.18
N GLU A 158 8.07 -38.33 26.86
CA GLU A 158 9.28 -38.86 27.51
C GLU A 158 9.37 -38.49 29.01
N ILE A 159 8.96 -37.24 29.35
CA ILE A 159 8.94 -36.77 30.75
C ILE A 159 7.82 -37.46 31.55
N SER A 160 6.73 -37.89 30.89
CA SER A 160 5.60 -38.55 31.57
C SER A 160 5.71 -40.08 31.67
N GLY A 161 6.73 -40.72 31.09
CA GLY A 161 7.00 -42.18 31.22
C GLY A 161 5.96 -43.11 30.59
N GLN A 162 5.11 -42.61 29.69
CA GLN A 162 4.15 -43.42 28.93
C GLN A 162 4.44 -43.34 27.42
N MET A 163 5.18 -44.29 26.92
CA MET A 163 5.36 -44.54 25.47
C MET A 163 4.19 -45.39 24.96
N THR A 164 3.24 -44.75 24.30
CA THR A 164 2.30 -45.45 23.41
C THR A 164 2.58 -45.00 21.97
N LEU A 165 3.13 -45.94 21.21
CA LEU A 165 3.37 -45.78 19.76
C LEU A 165 2.02 -45.92 19.05
N GLU A 166 1.39 -44.80 18.67
CA GLU A 166 0.39 -44.77 17.60
C GLU A 166 0.90 -43.90 16.45
N MET A 167 1.42 -44.56 15.45
CA MET A 167 1.68 -43.95 14.15
C MET A 167 0.32 -43.73 13.43
N THR A 168 -0.28 -42.59 13.59
CA THR A 168 -1.38 -42.17 12.73
C THR A 168 -0.82 -41.52 11.48
N ASP A 169 -1.16 -42.11 10.33
CA ASP A 169 -0.80 -41.68 8.98
C ASP A 169 -1.45 -40.35 8.66
N ALA A 170 -0.80 -39.24 9.05
CA ALA A 170 -1.27 -37.86 8.85
C ALA A 170 -1.30 -37.42 7.37
N SER A 171 -0.85 -38.27 6.44
CA SER A 171 -0.83 -37.97 5.00
C SER A 171 -2.20 -38.06 4.31
N LYS A 172 -3.24 -38.55 5.02
CA LYS A 172 -4.60 -38.76 4.45
C LYS A 172 -5.62 -37.66 4.73
N GLN A 173 -5.28 -36.62 5.48
CA GLN A 173 -6.26 -35.58 5.89
C GLN A 173 -5.99 -34.17 5.32
N LEU A 174 -5.22 -34.04 4.26
CA LEU A 174 -5.15 -32.78 3.53
C LEU A 174 -6.37 -32.66 2.60
N PRO A 175 -7.17 -31.57 2.66
CA PRO A 175 -8.24 -31.38 1.72
C PRO A 175 -7.66 -31.37 0.29
N GLN A 176 -8.14 -32.29 -0.55
CA GLN A 176 -7.80 -32.32 -1.96
C GLN A 176 -8.48 -31.13 -2.65
N VAL A 177 -7.71 -30.08 -2.93
CA VAL A 177 -8.13 -29.00 -3.83
C VAL A 177 -7.97 -29.56 -5.24
N SER A 178 -9.09 -29.99 -5.83
CA SER A 178 -9.14 -30.37 -7.25
C SER A 178 -8.95 -29.16 -8.12
N ILE A 179 -7.81 -29.10 -8.80
CA ILE A 179 -7.55 -28.13 -9.87
C ILE A 179 -8.08 -28.76 -11.15
N PRO A 180 -8.95 -28.07 -11.91
CA PRO A 180 -9.39 -28.58 -13.22
C PRO A 180 -8.19 -28.74 -14.15
N GLU A 181 -8.11 -29.87 -14.86
CA GLU A 181 -7.10 -30.12 -15.88
C GLU A 181 -7.24 -29.18 -17.08
N GLU A 182 -6.14 -28.85 -17.65
CA GLU A 182 -5.84 -27.80 -18.62
C GLU A 182 -6.62 -27.91 -19.93
N SER A 183 -7.01 -26.73 -20.44
CA SER A 183 -7.03 -26.47 -21.87
C SER A 183 -5.96 -25.43 -22.19
N ASP A 184 -5.04 -25.79 -23.08
CA ASP A 184 -4.04 -24.90 -23.67
C ASP A 184 -4.70 -23.68 -24.31
N GLY A 185 -4.43 -22.51 -23.77
CA GLY A 185 -4.86 -21.25 -24.33
C GLY A 185 -4.39 -20.10 -23.46
N THR A 186 -3.54 -19.29 -24.01
CA THR A 186 -3.07 -18.02 -23.46
C THR A 186 -4.25 -17.04 -23.32
N ASP A 187 -5.03 -17.16 -22.24
CA ASP A 187 -6.04 -16.18 -21.90
C ASP A 187 -5.78 -15.62 -20.51
N SER A 188 -5.49 -14.32 -20.49
CA SER A 188 -5.44 -13.53 -19.26
C SER A 188 -6.84 -13.48 -18.66
N LEU A 189 -7.01 -14.07 -17.48
CA LEU A 189 -8.25 -14.04 -16.73
C LEU A 189 -8.52 -12.61 -16.20
N TYR A 190 -9.47 -11.92 -16.83
CA TYR A 190 -10.06 -10.70 -16.31
C TYR A 190 -11.15 -11.06 -15.29
N ILE A 191 -10.94 -10.72 -14.03
CA ILE A 191 -12.01 -10.81 -13.03
C ILE A 191 -12.92 -9.60 -13.20
N LYS A 192 -14.11 -9.80 -13.79
CA LYS A 192 -15.17 -8.78 -13.77
C LYS A 192 -15.65 -8.57 -12.35
N GLY A 193 -15.50 -7.33 -11.84
CA GLY A 193 -16.02 -6.96 -10.52
C GLY A 193 -17.52 -7.25 -10.37
N HIS A 194 -17.88 -8.03 -9.37
CA HIS A 194 -19.26 -8.24 -8.99
C HIS A 194 -19.84 -6.98 -8.35
N LYS A 195 -20.93 -6.47 -8.92
CA LYS A 195 -21.79 -5.47 -8.27
C LYS A 195 -22.35 -6.06 -6.97
N LEU A 196 -21.94 -5.52 -5.83
CA LEU A 196 -22.61 -5.76 -4.56
C LEU A 196 -24.00 -5.11 -4.61
N LYS A 197 -25.05 -5.94 -4.55
CA LYS A 197 -26.42 -5.47 -4.31
C LYS A 197 -26.51 -5.01 -2.86
N LYS A 198 -26.89 -3.74 -2.66
CA LYS A 198 -27.32 -3.24 -1.36
C LYS A 198 -28.66 -3.92 -1.03
N SER A 199 -28.74 -4.59 0.08
CA SER A 199 -29.98 -4.87 0.81
C SER A 199 -30.18 -3.80 1.86
#